data_53fd6d8d7d8ac28b23cd091c9de5f833
#
_entry.id   53fd6d8d7d8ac28b23cd091c9de5f833
#
_cell.length_a   1.000
_cell.length_b   1.000
_cell.length_c   1.000
_cell.angle_alpha   90.00
_cell.angle_beta   90.00
_cell.angle_gamma   90.00
#
_symmetry.space_group_name_H-M   'P 1'
#
loop_
_entity.id
_entity.type
_entity.pdbx_description
1 polymer ?
#
loop_
_entity_poly.entity_id
_entity_poly.type
_entity_poly.pdbx_seq_one_letter_code
_entity_poly.pdbx_strand_id
1 'polypeptide(L)'
;GGRYISHMRNDDSKVLEALDELLEIAERAHIPAQIYHLKTSRKPNWHLLDTVINKVEEARANGLKITADMYTYPASSTGLTGVIPTWVQEGGRQAWINRMKKPDVRERLFEDIRKELSEQPPEDILMVGFNKQSMSNKYRGMTIAEAAILRNESPEEAIVNLIIEDGS
;
A
#
# COMPACT_ATOMS: atom_id res chain seq x y z
N GLY A 1 -28.61 10.66 -9.32
CA GLY A 1 -28.03 9.81 -8.29
C GLY A 1 -26.59 9.46 -8.61
N GLY A 2 -25.74 9.54 -7.60
CA GLY A 2 -24.35 9.14 -7.66
C GLY A 2 -24.10 7.84 -6.90
N ARG A 3 -22.83 7.44 -6.84
CA ARG A 3 -22.32 6.30 -6.07
C ARG A 3 -21.08 6.73 -5.33
N TYR A 4 -20.91 6.32 -4.09
CA TYR A 4 -19.64 6.44 -3.37
C TYR A 4 -18.73 5.29 -3.81
N ILE A 5 -17.54 5.59 -4.26
CA ILE A 5 -16.56 4.60 -4.69
C ILE A 5 -15.26 4.91 -3.97
N SER A 6 -14.69 3.93 -3.27
CA SER A 6 -13.49 4.17 -2.47
C SER A 6 -12.55 2.98 -2.47
N HIS A 7 -11.25 3.29 -2.58
CA HIS A 7 -10.21 2.52 -1.93
C HIS A 7 -10.42 2.66 -0.42
N MET A 8 -10.60 1.56 0.32
CA MET A 8 -10.79 1.63 1.76
C MET A 8 -9.57 2.25 2.44
N ARG A 9 -9.80 2.97 3.52
CA ARG A 9 -8.72 3.66 4.26
C ARG A 9 -7.62 2.71 4.73
N ASN A 10 -7.95 1.45 4.95
CA ASN A 10 -7.02 0.39 5.32
C ASN A 10 -7.55 -0.95 4.78
N ASP A 11 -6.70 -1.73 4.14
CA ASP A 11 -6.98 -3.09 3.67
C ASP A 11 -6.07 -4.14 4.36
N ASP A 12 -5.45 -3.75 5.46
CA ASP A 12 -4.54 -4.51 6.31
C ASP A 12 -5.21 -4.78 7.67
N SER A 13 -4.50 -4.66 8.77
CA SER A 13 -4.93 -4.98 10.14
C SER A 13 -6.19 -4.25 10.62
N LYS A 14 -6.54 -3.11 10.00
CA LYS A 14 -7.74 -2.31 10.29
C LYS A 14 -8.78 -2.36 9.18
N VAL A 15 -8.80 -3.45 8.41
CA VAL A 15 -9.74 -3.61 7.29
C VAL A 15 -11.21 -3.58 7.75
N LEU A 16 -11.51 -4.10 8.93
CA LEU A 16 -12.88 -4.12 9.45
C LEU A 16 -13.38 -2.72 9.82
N GLU A 17 -12.55 -1.91 10.46
CA GLU A 17 -12.87 -0.52 10.79
C GLU A 17 -13.02 0.32 9.51
N ALA A 18 -12.16 0.09 8.51
CA ALA A 18 -12.25 0.77 7.23
C ALA A 18 -13.50 0.39 6.44
N LEU A 19 -13.94 -0.87 6.54
CA LEU A 19 -15.20 -1.32 5.97
C LEU A 19 -16.40 -0.68 6.70
N ASP A 20 -16.38 -0.63 8.04
CA ASP A 20 -17.42 0.02 8.82
C ASP A 20 -17.58 1.50 8.43
N GLU A 21 -16.48 2.23 8.24
CA GLU A 21 -16.50 3.61 7.75
C GLU A 21 -17.21 3.73 6.38
N LEU A 22 -16.88 2.83 5.44
CA LEU A 22 -17.50 2.84 4.11
C LEU A 22 -19.00 2.55 4.19
N LEU A 23 -19.40 1.57 4.99
CA LEU A 23 -20.81 1.20 5.18
C LEU A 23 -21.59 2.34 5.85
N GLU A 24 -21.02 2.99 6.88
CA GLU A 24 -21.61 4.16 7.53
C GLU A 24 -21.81 5.32 6.55
N ILE A 25 -20.85 5.60 5.69
CA ILE A 25 -20.97 6.64 4.65
C ILE A 25 -22.12 6.32 3.70
N ALA A 26 -22.20 5.07 3.22
CA ALA A 26 -23.27 4.65 2.31
C ALA A 26 -24.66 4.76 2.96
N GLU A 27 -24.79 4.33 4.21
CA GLU A 27 -26.03 4.36 4.97
C GLU A 27 -26.47 5.80 5.25
N ARG A 28 -25.60 6.62 5.85
CA ARG A 28 -25.94 8.00 6.25
C ARG A 28 -26.20 8.92 5.06
N ALA A 29 -25.49 8.71 3.96
CA ALA A 29 -25.70 9.48 2.74
C ALA A 29 -26.84 8.93 1.86
N HIS A 30 -27.41 7.78 2.19
CA HIS A 30 -28.44 7.07 1.40
C HIS A 30 -28.03 6.86 -0.07
N ILE A 31 -26.77 6.48 -0.30
CA ILE A 31 -26.21 6.26 -1.64
C ILE A 31 -25.65 4.85 -1.80
N PRO A 32 -25.66 4.28 -3.02
CA PRO A 32 -24.91 3.06 -3.30
C PRO A 32 -23.42 3.27 -3.08
N ALA A 33 -22.72 2.23 -2.61
CA ALA A 33 -21.26 2.27 -2.50
C ALA A 33 -20.59 1.11 -3.25
N GLN A 34 -19.35 1.32 -3.64
CA GLN A 34 -18.48 0.30 -4.22
C GLN A 34 -17.14 0.30 -3.51
N ILE A 35 -16.71 -0.88 -3.11
CA ILE A 35 -15.40 -1.13 -2.55
C ILE A 35 -14.45 -1.44 -3.72
N TYR A 36 -13.42 -0.61 -3.92
CA TYR A 36 -12.37 -0.91 -4.88
C TYR A 36 -11.47 -2.03 -4.38
N HIS A 37 -11.10 -2.94 -5.28
CA HIS A 37 -10.10 -4.00 -5.10
C HIS A 37 -10.15 -4.64 -3.71
N LEU A 38 -11.35 -5.12 -3.33
CA LEU A 38 -11.58 -5.78 -2.04
C LEU A 38 -10.52 -6.86 -1.78
N LYS A 39 -9.84 -6.73 -0.67
CA LYS A 39 -8.83 -7.69 -0.21
C LYS A 39 -8.57 -7.53 1.29
N THR A 40 -7.90 -8.51 1.85
CA THR A 40 -7.21 -8.42 3.14
C THR A 40 -5.72 -8.56 2.87
N SER A 41 -4.99 -7.45 2.96
CA SER A 41 -3.57 -7.41 2.68
C SER A 41 -2.76 -8.09 3.76
N ARG A 42 -1.63 -8.72 3.38
CA ARG A 42 -0.66 -9.42 4.21
C ARG A 42 -1.20 -10.69 4.87
N LYS A 43 -0.36 -11.73 4.94
CA LYS A 43 -0.70 -13.05 5.48
C LYS A 43 -1.34 -13.04 6.87
N PRO A 44 -0.86 -12.23 7.85
CA PRO A 44 -1.46 -12.20 9.18
C PRO A 44 -2.94 -11.83 9.19
N ASN A 45 -3.42 -11.11 8.17
CA ASN A 45 -4.80 -10.62 8.09
C ASN A 45 -5.73 -11.48 7.21
N TRP A 46 -5.22 -12.48 6.52
CA TRP A 46 -6.04 -13.28 5.60
C TRP A 46 -7.23 -13.97 6.28
N HIS A 47 -7.11 -14.30 7.56
CA HIS A 47 -8.20 -14.86 8.36
C HIS A 47 -9.40 -13.91 8.51
N LEU A 48 -9.24 -12.60 8.24
CA LEU A 48 -10.32 -11.61 8.31
C LEU A 48 -11.22 -11.61 7.07
N LEU A 49 -10.81 -12.25 5.97
CA LEU A 49 -11.54 -12.18 4.69
C LEU A 49 -12.99 -12.65 4.82
N ASP A 50 -13.23 -13.75 5.47
CA ASP A 50 -14.60 -14.28 5.66
C ASP A 50 -15.45 -13.29 6.48
N THR A 51 -14.87 -12.65 7.49
CA THR A 51 -15.56 -11.63 8.27
C THR A 51 -15.89 -10.39 7.42
N VAL A 52 -14.97 -9.97 6.56
CA VAL A 52 -15.20 -8.86 5.61
C VAL A 52 -16.35 -9.18 4.66
N ILE A 53 -16.35 -10.38 4.07
CA ILE A 53 -17.42 -10.83 3.17
C ILE A 53 -18.75 -10.86 3.90
N ASN A 54 -18.81 -11.48 5.08
CA ASN A 54 -20.04 -11.58 5.88
C ASN A 54 -20.61 -10.20 6.24
N LYS A 55 -19.77 -9.23 6.61
CA LYS A 55 -20.22 -7.85 6.90
C LYS A 55 -20.82 -7.18 5.66
N VAL A 56 -20.23 -7.37 4.48
CA VAL A 56 -20.76 -6.86 3.22
C VAL A 56 -22.12 -7.49 2.89
N GLU A 57 -22.22 -8.82 3.03
CA GLU A 57 -23.49 -9.53 2.76
C GLU A 57 -24.59 -9.17 3.78
N GLU A 58 -24.25 -8.97 5.04
CA GLU A 58 -25.17 -8.48 6.07
C GLU A 58 -25.67 -7.06 5.74
N ALA A 59 -24.78 -6.15 5.34
CA ALA A 59 -25.15 -4.80 4.93
C ALA A 59 -26.11 -4.82 3.72
N ARG A 60 -25.86 -5.73 2.76
CA ARG A 60 -26.75 -5.93 1.60
C ARG A 60 -28.10 -6.50 1.99
N ALA A 61 -28.15 -7.47 2.91
CA ALA A 61 -29.38 -8.03 3.45
C ALA A 61 -30.23 -6.97 4.17
N ASN A 62 -29.56 -5.99 4.80
CA ASN A 62 -30.19 -4.84 5.46
C ASN A 62 -30.57 -3.71 4.48
N GLY A 63 -30.44 -3.92 3.16
CA GLY A 63 -30.91 -3.01 2.12
C GLY A 63 -29.89 -2.01 1.59
N LEU A 64 -28.64 -2.04 2.06
CA LEU A 64 -27.58 -1.21 1.48
C LEU A 64 -27.17 -1.75 0.10
N LYS A 65 -26.97 -0.85 -0.85
CA LYS A 65 -26.51 -1.20 -2.21
C LYS A 65 -24.98 -1.18 -2.26
N ILE A 66 -24.36 -2.26 -1.81
CA ILE A 66 -22.90 -2.40 -1.78
C ILE A 66 -22.46 -3.33 -2.90
N THR A 67 -21.44 -2.92 -3.65
CA THR A 67 -20.72 -3.73 -4.63
C THR A 67 -19.22 -3.69 -4.32
N ALA A 68 -18.49 -4.65 -4.84
CA ALA A 68 -17.04 -4.70 -4.75
C ALA A 68 -16.47 -5.15 -6.08
N ASP A 69 -15.25 -4.74 -6.38
CA ASP A 69 -14.43 -5.33 -7.44
C ASP A 69 -13.15 -5.93 -6.83
N MET A 70 -12.51 -6.79 -7.59
CA MET A 70 -11.22 -7.38 -7.24
C MET A 70 -10.44 -7.69 -8.52
N TYR A 71 -9.14 -7.76 -8.40
CA TYR A 71 -8.28 -8.26 -9.48
C TYR A 71 -7.94 -9.73 -9.27
N THR A 72 -7.62 -10.42 -10.35
CA THR A 72 -7.38 -11.88 -10.36
C THR A 72 -5.89 -12.24 -10.31
N TYR A 73 -5.03 -11.29 -10.00
CA TYR A 73 -3.58 -11.51 -9.88
C TYR A 73 -3.21 -11.93 -8.46
N PRO A 74 -2.21 -12.82 -8.27
CA PRO A 74 -1.72 -13.22 -6.96
C PRO A 74 -0.78 -12.16 -6.32
N ALA A 75 -0.85 -10.92 -6.79
CA ALA A 75 -0.04 -9.80 -6.32
C ALA A 75 -0.85 -8.52 -6.31
N SER A 76 -0.53 -7.60 -5.41
CA SER A 76 -1.04 -6.22 -5.41
C SER A 76 0.00 -5.26 -5.98
N SER A 77 -0.43 -4.07 -6.39
CA SER A 77 0.46 -3.03 -6.89
C SER A 77 0.25 -1.73 -6.16
N THR A 78 1.34 -1.14 -5.72
CA THR A 78 1.39 0.21 -5.13
C THR A 78 2.72 0.86 -5.48
N GLY A 79 2.89 2.15 -5.17
CA GLY A 79 4.19 2.81 -5.29
C GLY A 79 5.19 2.25 -4.26
N LEU A 80 6.48 2.25 -4.60
CA LEU A 80 7.54 1.86 -3.66
C LEU A 80 7.52 2.68 -2.36
N THR A 81 6.92 3.85 -2.41
CA THR A 81 6.65 4.72 -1.25
C THR A 81 5.70 4.11 -0.22
N GLY A 82 4.99 3.04 -0.57
CA GLY A 82 4.11 2.32 0.37
C GLY A 82 4.82 1.73 1.58
N VAL A 83 6.13 1.44 1.46
CA VAL A 83 6.96 0.96 2.58
C VAL A 83 7.57 2.11 3.42
N ILE A 84 7.36 3.38 3.01
CA ILE A 84 7.89 4.54 3.74
C ILE A 84 6.90 4.97 4.81
N PRO A 85 7.31 5.10 6.07
CA PRO A 85 6.43 5.50 7.15
C PRO A 85 5.84 6.90 6.93
N THR A 86 4.60 7.09 7.38
CA THR A 86 3.83 8.33 7.16
C THR A 86 4.49 9.58 7.73
N TRP A 87 5.21 9.47 8.87
CA TRP A 87 5.90 10.60 9.49
C TRP A 87 7.00 11.19 8.59
N VAL A 88 7.54 10.39 7.64
CA VAL A 88 8.50 10.89 6.64
C VAL A 88 7.77 11.67 5.54
N GLN A 89 6.54 11.31 5.22
CA GLN A 89 5.81 11.79 4.05
C GLN A 89 5.12 13.15 4.25
N GLU A 90 5.20 13.76 5.42
CA GLU A 90 4.59 15.07 5.69
C GLU A 90 5.23 16.20 4.86
N GLY A 91 4.39 17.18 4.46
CA GLY A 91 4.83 18.42 3.80
C GLY A 91 5.03 18.30 2.29
N GLY A 92 4.56 17.22 1.68
CA GLY A 92 4.60 17.01 0.24
C GLY A 92 5.94 16.45 -0.26
N ARG A 93 5.95 16.07 -1.53
CA ARG A 93 7.01 15.25 -2.16
C ARG A 93 8.44 15.77 -1.96
N GLN A 94 8.67 17.06 -2.20
CA GLN A 94 10.01 17.63 -2.07
C GLN A 94 10.49 17.64 -0.62
N ALA A 95 9.58 17.88 0.34
CA ALA A 95 9.91 17.92 1.76
C ALA A 95 10.35 16.55 2.28
N TRP A 96 9.63 15.47 1.92
CA TRP A 96 9.99 14.14 2.37
C TRP A 96 11.23 13.57 1.67
N ILE A 97 11.45 13.85 0.37
CA ILE A 97 12.70 13.51 -0.30
C ILE A 97 13.89 14.19 0.41
N ASN A 98 13.77 15.49 0.75
CA ASN A 98 14.82 16.19 1.49
C ASN A 98 15.00 15.64 2.91
N ARG A 99 13.92 15.19 3.55
CA ARG A 99 13.97 14.56 4.87
C ARG A 99 14.71 13.23 4.84
N MET A 100 14.45 12.37 3.85
CA MET A 100 15.12 11.09 3.67
C MET A 100 16.62 11.20 3.39
N LYS A 101 17.11 12.36 2.93
CA LYS A 101 18.55 12.60 2.72
C LYS A 101 19.30 12.93 4.02
N LYS A 102 18.61 13.25 5.11
CA LYS A 102 19.23 13.66 6.38
C LYS A 102 19.77 12.42 7.13
N PRO A 103 21.03 12.42 7.56
CA PRO A 103 21.64 11.26 8.24
C PRO A 103 20.90 10.88 9.54
N ASP A 104 20.49 11.86 10.33
CA ASP A 104 19.77 11.69 11.59
C ASP A 104 18.37 11.06 11.40
N VAL A 105 17.76 11.25 10.23
CA VAL A 105 16.48 10.67 9.86
C VAL A 105 16.65 9.23 9.37
N ARG A 106 17.73 8.93 8.64
CA ARG A 106 17.93 7.63 7.97
C ARG A 106 18.00 6.46 8.94
N GLU A 107 18.60 6.62 10.09
CA GLU A 107 18.72 5.54 11.08
C GLU A 107 17.32 5.04 11.49
N ARG A 108 16.46 5.93 11.97
CA ARG A 108 15.08 5.60 12.34
C ARG A 108 14.27 5.10 11.14
N LEU A 109 14.45 5.74 9.97
CA LEU A 109 13.75 5.34 8.74
C LEU A 109 14.09 3.91 8.34
N PHE A 110 15.37 3.52 8.40
CA PHE A 110 15.79 2.17 8.08
C PHE A 110 15.27 1.14 9.09
N GLU A 111 15.16 1.48 10.38
CA GLU A 111 14.54 0.61 11.37
C GLU A 111 13.06 0.37 11.06
N ASP A 112 12.33 1.43 10.71
CA ASP A 112 10.92 1.31 10.37
C ASP A 112 10.71 0.51 9.07
N ILE A 113 11.54 0.73 8.04
CA ILE A 113 11.48 -0.07 6.80
C ILE A 113 11.83 -1.54 7.07
N ARG A 114 12.81 -1.85 7.92
CA ARG A 114 13.14 -3.24 8.28
C ARG A 114 11.97 -3.96 8.94
N LYS A 115 11.17 -3.26 9.75
CA LYS A 115 9.94 -3.84 10.33
C LYS A 115 8.94 -4.17 9.23
N GLU A 116 8.71 -3.26 8.26
CA GLU A 116 7.87 -3.54 7.10
C GLU A 116 8.36 -4.75 6.30
N LEU A 117 9.68 -4.80 6.04
CA LEU A 117 10.29 -5.91 5.29
C LEU A 117 10.28 -7.25 6.06
N SER A 118 10.06 -7.25 7.37
CA SER A 118 9.86 -8.49 8.13
C SER A 118 8.50 -9.14 7.86
N GLU A 119 7.50 -8.36 7.45
CA GLU A 119 6.17 -8.83 7.07
C GLU A 119 6.01 -9.00 5.55
N GLN A 120 6.75 -8.20 4.77
CA GLN A 120 6.80 -8.28 3.32
C GLN A 120 8.28 -8.33 2.86
N PRO A 121 8.84 -9.53 2.70
CA PRO A 121 10.24 -9.70 2.36
C PRO A 121 10.64 -8.96 1.07
N PRO A 122 11.88 -8.44 0.96
CA PRO A 122 12.34 -7.70 -0.21
C PRO A 122 12.35 -8.55 -1.50
N GLU A 123 12.36 -9.86 -1.38
CA GLU A 123 12.20 -10.83 -2.49
C GLU A 123 10.80 -10.80 -3.09
N ASP A 124 9.78 -10.42 -2.30
CA ASP A 124 8.38 -10.36 -2.71
C ASP A 124 7.98 -8.98 -3.28
N ILE A 125 8.89 -8.00 -3.27
CA ILE A 125 8.65 -6.65 -3.79
C ILE A 125 9.27 -6.51 -5.18
N LEU A 126 8.45 -6.69 -6.22
CA LEU A 126 8.86 -6.59 -7.62
C LEU A 126 8.69 -5.17 -8.15
N MET A 127 9.74 -4.60 -8.71
CA MET A 127 9.71 -3.28 -9.32
C MET A 127 9.17 -3.33 -10.75
N VAL A 128 8.05 -2.65 -11.00
CA VAL A 128 7.36 -2.66 -12.31
C VAL A 128 7.67 -1.43 -13.17
N GLY A 129 8.21 -0.36 -12.58
CA GLY A 129 8.60 0.84 -13.31
C GLY A 129 9.00 1.99 -12.38
N PHE A 130 9.55 3.03 -13.00
CA PHE A 130 10.01 4.27 -12.39
C PHE A 130 9.58 5.45 -13.25
N ASN A 131 9.53 6.66 -12.69
CA ASN A 131 9.30 7.88 -13.46
C ASN A 131 10.45 8.11 -14.46
N LYS A 132 11.68 7.83 -14.05
CA LYS A 132 12.86 7.93 -14.91
C LYS A 132 13.02 6.68 -15.78
N GLN A 133 12.97 6.85 -17.10
CA GLN A 133 13.11 5.76 -18.05
C GLN A 133 14.43 4.99 -17.89
N SER A 134 15.52 5.68 -17.55
CA SER A 134 16.82 5.04 -17.28
C SER A 134 16.77 4.07 -16.11
N MET A 135 16.04 4.42 -15.05
CA MET A 135 15.85 3.53 -13.89
C MET A 135 14.92 2.36 -14.25
N SER A 136 13.83 2.63 -14.98
CA SER A 136 12.97 1.55 -15.49
C SER A 136 13.75 0.57 -16.36
N ASN A 137 14.63 1.03 -17.24
CA ASN A 137 15.47 0.18 -18.07
C ASN A 137 16.44 -0.70 -17.25
N LYS A 138 16.87 -0.21 -16.08
CA LYS A 138 17.85 -0.90 -15.23
C LYS A 138 17.19 -1.86 -14.22
N TYR A 139 16.08 -1.47 -13.62
CA TYR A 139 15.53 -2.14 -12.44
C TYR A 139 14.17 -2.79 -12.65
N ARG A 140 13.45 -2.52 -13.75
CA ARG A 140 12.17 -3.16 -14.02
C ARG A 140 12.30 -4.67 -14.08
N GLY A 141 11.44 -5.38 -13.34
CA GLY A 141 11.44 -6.83 -13.25
C GLY A 141 12.42 -7.40 -12.23
N MET A 142 13.20 -6.56 -11.55
CA MET A 142 13.99 -6.96 -10.39
C MET A 142 13.18 -6.83 -9.12
N THR A 143 13.44 -7.70 -8.16
CA THR A 143 12.99 -7.53 -6.78
C THR A 143 13.86 -6.49 -6.05
N ILE A 144 13.39 -6.00 -4.91
CA ILE A 144 14.21 -5.13 -4.05
C ILE A 144 15.47 -5.85 -3.57
N ALA A 145 15.39 -7.15 -3.27
CA ALA A 145 16.54 -7.95 -2.88
C ALA A 145 17.61 -7.97 -3.99
N GLU A 146 17.23 -8.23 -5.24
CA GLU A 146 18.14 -8.23 -6.39
C GLU A 146 18.78 -6.86 -6.63
N ALA A 147 17.98 -5.79 -6.52
CA ALA A 147 18.48 -4.43 -6.67
C ALA A 147 19.47 -4.05 -5.56
N ALA A 148 19.20 -4.45 -4.33
CA ALA A 148 20.08 -4.22 -3.19
C ALA A 148 21.46 -4.88 -3.41
N ILE A 149 21.48 -6.14 -3.85
CA ILE A 149 22.71 -6.85 -4.23
C ILE A 149 23.45 -6.12 -5.35
N LEU A 150 22.74 -5.74 -6.42
CA LEU A 150 23.34 -5.03 -7.56
C LEU A 150 23.97 -3.69 -7.16
N ARG A 151 23.41 -3.03 -6.16
CA ARG A 151 23.82 -1.73 -5.65
C ARG A 151 24.87 -1.84 -4.53
N ASN A 152 25.11 -3.04 -4.00
CA ASN A 152 25.90 -3.28 -2.80
C ASN A 152 25.39 -2.45 -1.60
N GLU A 153 24.07 -2.43 -1.44
CA GLU A 153 23.33 -1.73 -0.38
C GLU A 153 22.48 -2.75 0.41
N SER A 154 22.04 -2.38 1.61
CA SER A 154 20.97 -3.14 2.28
C SER A 154 19.62 -2.90 1.59
N PRO A 155 18.61 -3.78 1.75
CA PRO A 155 17.30 -3.59 1.13
C PRO A 155 16.64 -2.26 1.49
N GLU A 156 16.69 -1.84 2.76
CA GLU A 156 16.15 -0.57 3.22
C GLU A 156 16.88 0.64 2.62
N GLU A 157 18.21 0.55 2.45
CA GLU A 157 19.00 1.58 1.76
C GLU A 157 18.64 1.65 0.28
N ALA A 158 18.53 0.51 -0.39
CA ALA A 158 18.17 0.43 -1.79
C ALA A 158 16.80 1.08 -2.04
N ILE A 159 15.78 0.79 -1.21
CA ILE A 159 14.45 1.41 -1.28
C ILE A 159 14.55 2.92 -1.20
N VAL A 160 15.19 3.45 -0.15
CA VAL A 160 15.29 4.89 0.08
C VAL A 160 16.06 5.58 -1.05
N ASN A 161 17.18 5.00 -1.49
CA ASN A 161 17.98 5.57 -2.55
C ASN A 161 17.29 5.53 -3.91
N LEU A 162 16.57 4.44 -4.24
CA LEU A 162 15.79 4.34 -5.47
C LEU A 162 14.67 5.40 -5.51
N ILE A 163 13.95 5.62 -4.42
CA ILE A 163 12.92 6.66 -4.32
C ILE A 163 13.54 8.06 -4.50
N ILE A 164 14.67 8.34 -3.83
CA ILE A 164 15.35 9.64 -3.95
C ILE A 164 15.86 9.87 -5.39
N GLU A 165 16.43 8.85 -6.01
CA GLU A 165 16.97 8.91 -7.36
C GLU A 165 15.86 9.10 -8.40
N ASP A 166 14.75 8.38 -8.26
CA ASP A 166 13.60 8.50 -9.17
C ASP A 166 12.87 9.84 -8.97
N GLY A 167 12.90 10.38 -7.79
CA GLY A 167 12.14 11.57 -7.39
C GLY A 167 10.65 11.27 -7.19
N SER A 168 10.30 10.01 -6.98
CA SER A 168 8.91 9.53 -6.84
C SER A 168 8.46 9.43 -5.39
#